data_b49dcbbd8ee855db832910da2593baca
#
_entry.id   b49dcbbd8ee855db832910da2593baca
#
_cell.length_a   1.000
_cell.length_b   1.000
_cell.length_c   1.000
_cell.angle_alpha   90.00
_cell.angle_beta   90.00
_cell.angle_gamma   90.00
#
_symmetry.space_group_name_H-M   'P 1'
#
loop_
_entity.id
_entity.type
_entity.pdbx_description
1 polymer ?
#
loop_
_entity_poly.entity_id
_entity_poly.type
_entity_poly.pdbx_seq_one_letter_code
_entity_poly.pdbx_strand_id
1 'polypeptide(L)'
;MSDTAAAGSAGRMHKPRKRGRPSPLRLLFNNTLATTGLAVLVAIVLAALAAPLLPLPDPDVTAPADRLLRPLAEGHLLGTDALGRDILSRLIWGTRVSLAVGLSATLIAAFFGSLIGLVAGYAGGRTDTLLMRGIDMVMAFPYILLALAIVAALGPGLINALYAIAVINIPFFARNIRGITIGLSRREFVDAARLSGKSNAAILFGEVLPNVLPVIIITMSTTIGWMILETAGLSFLGLGAQPPQADLGSMLGDGRKILFTAPHVSIIPGLMIFALVMSINLLGDGVRDVLDPRLKSGALTRPVARTAVMRGNDPQDTAPVEDAVLDVRGLKTEFRFGGQVFKAVGGVDMAVRRGECLGIVGESGSGKSVSAMSIMGLVPTPPGSITGGVALLKGEDLFAASDERIRQLRGSAVSHVFQDPLSTLHPLFTVGDQLVEAIQAHDPVSRTEAKQKAVDLLQMVRIPNPAERLKSFPHELSGGMRQRVCIAMALAHDAQIIIADEPTTALDVTVQAQVLSLLDTLRKEHDAGILF
;
A
#
# COMPACT_ATOMS: atom_id res chain seq x y z
N MET A 1 53.96 13.94 -46.91
CA MET A 1 53.73 15.34 -46.55
C MET A 1 52.23 15.56 -46.77
N SER A 2 51.39 15.83 -45.86
CA SER A 2 51.42 16.17 -44.44
C SER A 2 50.09 15.75 -43.82
N ASP A 3 50.18 15.11 -42.64
CA ASP A 3 49.10 14.90 -41.71
C ASP A 3 48.45 16.21 -41.29
N THR A 4 47.12 16.20 -41.08
CA THR A 4 46.51 17.02 -40.07
C THR A 4 45.32 16.28 -39.44
N ALA A 5 45.53 15.90 -38.20
CA ALA A 5 44.57 15.29 -37.30
C ALA A 5 43.43 16.26 -36.94
N ALA A 6 42.21 15.78 -37.05
CA ALA A 6 41.06 16.40 -36.37
C ALA A 6 40.75 15.61 -35.08
N ALA A 7 41.23 16.14 -33.97
CA ALA A 7 40.90 15.64 -32.64
C ALA A 7 39.45 16.00 -32.31
N GLY A 8 38.57 15.02 -32.33
CA GLY A 8 37.19 15.15 -31.85
C GLY A 8 37.14 15.42 -30.37
N SER A 9 36.50 16.51 -29.98
CA SER A 9 36.17 16.87 -28.59
C SER A 9 35.21 15.85 -28.01
N ALA A 10 35.72 14.92 -27.21
CA ALA A 10 34.91 14.05 -26.38
C ALA A 10 34.15 14.89 -25.37
N GLY A 11 32.88 15.12 -25.63
CA GLY A 11 31.97 15.76 -24.70
C GLY A 11 31.97 15.02 -23.36
N ARG A 12 32.46 15.69 -22.32
CA ARG A 12 32.37 15.19 -20.93
C ARG A 12 30.91 14.91 -20.61
N MET A 13 30.51 13.65 -20.57
CA MET A 13 29.25 13.22 -20.01
C MET A 13 29.18 13.73 -18.55
N HIS A 14 28.32 14.70 -18.34
CA HIS A 14 28.02 15.22 -17.02
C HIS A 14 27.32 14.09 -16.25
N LYS A 15 28.04 13.38 -15.36
CA LYS A 15 27.45 12.40 -14.45
C LYS A 15 26.34 13.12 -13.67
N PRO A 16 25.07 12.68 -13.75
CA PRO A 16 24.01 13.29 -12.97
C PRO A 16 24.37 13.18 -11.49
N ARG A 17 24.45 14.31 -10.80
CA ARG A 17 24.62 14.37 -9.35
C ARG A 17 23.50 13.53 -8.75
N LYS A 18 23.83 12.42 -8.11
CA LYS A 18 22.93 11.63 -7.27
C LYS A 18 22.39 12.56 -6.18
N ARG A 19 21.27 13.24 -6.41
CA ARG A 19 20.52 13.84 -5.31
C ARG A 19 20.08 12.68 -4.44
N GLY A 20 20.63 12.58 -3.23
CA GLY A 20 20.32 11.55 -2.27
C GLY A 20 18.80 11.47 -2.07
N ARG A 21 18.28 10.27 -1.90
CA ARG A 21 16.87 10.05 -1.53
C ARG A 21 16.57 10.95 -0.33
N PRO A 22 15.43 11.67 -0.31
CA PRO A 22 15.08 12.47 0.86
C PRO A 22 15.07 11.55 2.08
N SER A 23 15.70 12.01 3.18
CA SER A 23 15.76 11.22 4.41
C SER A 23 14.32 10.91 4.89
N PRO A 24 14.06 9.75 5.50
CA PRO A 24 12.75 9.42 6.06
C PRO A 24 12.21 10.50 6.99
N LEU A 25 13.07 11.14 7.76
CA LEU A 25 12.73 12.26 8.63
C LEU A 25 12.19 13.47 7.83
N ARG A 26 12.80 13.81 6.69
CA ARG A 26 12.31 14.92 5.87
C ARG A 26 10.93 14.65 5.29
N LEU A 27 10.62 13.39 4.97
CA LEU A 27 9.28 12.97 4.50
C LEU A 27 8.24 13.08 5.62
N LEU A 28 8.61 12.72 6.85
CA LEU A 28 7.75 12.86 8.03
C LEU A 28 7.40 14.34 8.28
N PHE A 29 8.40 15.24 8.23
CA PHE A 29 8.18 16.68 8.43
C PHE A 29 7.38 17.36 7.31
N ASN A 30 7.22 16.74 6.16
CA ASN A 30 6.35 17.24 5.10
C ASN A 30 4.85 16.96 5.35
N ASN A 31 4.53 16.04 6.26
CA ASN A 31 3.16 15.75 6.68
C ASN A 31 2.83 16.61 7.91
N THR A 32 1.98 17.64 7.72
CA THR A 32 1.63 18.61 8.77
C THR A 32 0.99 17.94 9.99
N LEU A 33 0.11 16.95 9.80
CA LEU A 33 -0.56 16.26 10.89
C LEU A 33 0.43 15.42 11.72
N ALA A 34 1.35 14.69 11.04
CA ALA A 34 2.38 13.91 11.72
C ALA A 34 3.37 14.83 12.48
N THR A 35 3.72 15.98 11.90
CA THR A 35 4.61 16.96 12.56
C THR A 35 3.94 17.56 13.79
N THR A 36 2.65 17.90 13.71
CA THR A 36 1.89 18.40 14.86
C THR A 36 1.78 17.33 15.96
N GLY A 37 1.45 16.09 15.60
CA GLY A 37 1.41 14.96 16.54
C GLY A 37 2.78 14.75 17.22
N LEU A 38 3.86 14.78 16.43
CA LEU A 38 5.23 14.68 16.97
C LEU A 38 5.56 15.82 17.94
N ALA A 39 5.22 17.06 17.60
CA ALA A 39 5.50 18.22 18.47
C ALA A 39 4.77 18.11 19.81
N VAL A 40 3.47 17.74 19.80
CA VAL A 40 2.68 17.54 21.02
C VAL A 40 3.24 16.37 21.83
N LEU A 41 3.53 15.23 21.19
CA LEU A 41 4.10 14.07 21.87
C LEU A 41 5.45 14.40 22.52
N VAL A 42 6.33 15.07 21.79
CA VAL A 42 7.65 15.50 22.32
C VAL A 42 7.47 16.42 23.52
N ALA A 43 6.56 17.39 23.47
CA ALA A 43 6.28 18.27 24.59
C ALA A 43 5.79 17.48 25.83
N ILE A 44 4.87 16.53 25.65
CA ILE A 44 4.36 15.67 26.72
C ILE A 44 5.48 14.79 27.29
N VAL A 45 6.28 14.16 26.45
CA VAL A 45 7.39 13.28 26.85
C VAL A 45 8.47 14.08 27.60
N LEU A 46 8.82 15.28 27.11
CA LEU A 46 9.79 16.14 27.78
C LEU A 46 9.28 16.60 29.14
N ALA A 47 8.01 16.98 29.26
CA ALA A 47 7.39 17.31 30.55
C ALA A 47 7.43 16.11 31.53
N ALA A 48 7.07 14.91 31.05
CA ALA A 48 7.11 13.69 31.84
C ALA A 48 8.53 13.29 32.27
N LEU A 49 9.54 13.47 31.42
CA LEU A 49 10.95 13.21 31.75
C LEU A 49 11.53 14.26 32.70
N ALA A 50 11.10 15.51 32.55
CA ALA A 50 11.51 16.61 33.41
C ALA A 50 10.82 16.60 34.80
N ALA A 51 9.82 15.72 35.04
CA ALA A 51 9.09 15.64 36.30
C ALA A 51 9.96 15.72 37.55
N PRO A 52 11.12 15.01 37.66
CA PRO A 52 11.98 15.10 38.85
C PRO A 52 12.72 16.43 39.00
N LEU A 53 12.81 17.23 37.93
CA LEU A 53 13.55 18.51 37.90
C LEU A 53 12.61 19.70 38.08
N LEU A 54 11.32 19.50 37.93
CA LEU A 54 10.32 20.58 38.07
C LEU A 54 10.06 20.87 39.54
N PRO A 55 9.88 22.12 39.94
CA PRO A 55 9.55 22.51 41.29
C PRO A 55 8.08 22.24 41.60
N LEU A 56 7.67 20.95 41.49
CA LEU A 56 6.32 20.51 41.73
C LEU A 56 6.19 19.87 43.11
N PRO A 57 5.04 19.98 43.78
CA PRO A 57 4.80 19.23 44.99
C PRO A 57 4.92 17.71 44.76
N ASP A 58 5.28 16.97 45.78
CA ASP A 58 5.31 15.51 45.71
C ASP A 58 3.90 14.97 45.31
N PRO A 59 3.78 14.15 44.25
CA PRO A 59 2.47 13.67 43.74
C PRO A 59 1.70 12.80 44.71
N ASP A 60 2.35 12.26 45.74
CA ASP A 60 1.78 11.27 46.66
C ASP A 60 1.42 11.87 48.01
N VAL A 61 1.91 13.06 48.32
CA VAL A 61 1.60 13.75 49.59
C VAL A 61 0.15 14.23 49.62
N THR A 62 -0.56 13.83 50.67
CA THR A 62 -1.97 14.20 50.92
C THR A 62 -2.05 15.45 51.78
N ALA A 63 -2.90 16.41 51.42
CA ALA A 63 -3.18 17.62 52.14
C ALA A 63 -4.70 17.79 52.37
N PRO A 64 -5.29 17.16 53.40
CA PRO A 64 -6.74 17.19 53.60
C PRO A 64 -7.39 18.58 53.72
N ALA A 65 -6.58 19.59 54.11
CA ALA A 65 -7.01 20.99 54.18
C ALA A 65 -7.27 21.58 52.77
N ASP A 66 -6.51 21.11 51.77
CA ASP A 66 -6.55 21.61 50.40
C ASP A 66 -7.38 20.73 49.45
N ARG A 67 -8.36 20.03 50.03
CA ARG A 67 -9.18 19.05 49.32
C ARG A 67 -10.10 19.72 48.29
N LEU A 68 -10.09 19.22 47.03
CA LEU A 68 -10.96 19.65 45.93
C LEU A 68 -10.87 21.15 45.61
N LEU A 69 -9.70 21.74 45.78
CA LEU A 69 -9.44 23.09 45.30
C LEU A 69 -9.66 23.19 43.80
N ARG A 70 -10.24 24.31 43.35
CA ARG A 70 -10.49 24.57 41.94
C ARG A 70 -9.16 24.88 41.21
N PRO A 71 -9.12 24.67 39.88
CA PRO A 71 -8.00 25.16 39.06
C PRO A 71 -7.73 26.64 39.32
N LEU A 72 -6.44 27.02 39.31
CA LEU A 72 -5.92 28.36 39.60
C LEU A 72 -6.06 28.81 41.07
N ALA A 73 -6.34 27.90 42.01
CA ALA A 73 -6.19 28.20 43.43
C ALA A 73 -4.73 28.43 43.80
N GLU A 74 -4.51 29.20 44.90
CA GLU A 74 -3.13 29.50 45.35
C GLU A 74 -2.32 28.22 45.58
N GLY A 75 -1.16 28.12 44.91
CA GLY A 75 -0.25 26.98 45.01
C GLY A 75 -0.64 25.78 44.12
N HIS A 76 -1.83 25.76 43.48
CA HIS A 76 -2.35 24.61 42.72
C HIS A 76 -2.91 25.02 41.35
N LEU A 77 -2.06 25.01 40.30
CA LEU A 77 -2.41 25.47 38.95
C LEU A 77 -3.62 24.72 38.34
N LEU A 78 -3.69 23.40 38.53
CA LEU A 78 -4.80 22.56 38.03
C LEU A 78 -5.76 22.13 39.15
N GLY A 79 -5.59 22.68 40.38
CA GLY A 79 -6.36 22.31 41.54
C GLY A 79 -5.87 21.02 42.20
N THR A 80 -6.69 20.48 43.11
CA THR A 80 -6.36 19.30 43.91
C THR A 80 -7.43 18.22 43.80
N ASP A 81 -7.03 16.99 44.12
CA ASP A 81 -7.95 15.84 44.12
C ASP A 81 -8.71 15.67 45.43
N ALA A 82 -9.43 14.55 45.58
CA ALA A 82 -10.22 14.23 46.75
C ALA A 82 -9.41 14.04 48.07
N LEU A 83 -8.09 13.89 47.96
CA LEU A 83 -7.17 13.75 49.08
C LEU A 83 -6.30 15.00 49.28
N GLY A 84 -6.55 16.07 48.49
CA GLY A 84 -5.76 17.31 48.51
C GLY A 84 -4.42 17.21 47.78
N ARG A 85 -4.20 16.19 46.97
CA ARG A 85 -2.96 16.02 46.16
C ARG A 85 -3.00 16.92 44.93
N ASP A 86 -1.87 17.50 44.55
CA ASP A 86 -1.79 18.39 43.40
C ASP A 86 -2.00 17.66 42.07
N ILE A 87 -2.99 18.10 41.28
CA ILE A 87 -3.36 17.46 40.01
C ILE A 87 -2.29 17.63 38.96
N LEU A 88 -1.58 18.79 38.89
CA LEU A 88 -0.54 19.01 37.89
C LEU A 88 0.64 18.06 38.13
N SER A 89 1.10 17.96 39.37
CA SER A 89 2.17 17.03 39.73
C SER A 89 1.80 15.58 39.36
N ARG A 90 0.63 15.14 39.80
CA ARG A 90 0.11 13.79 39.52
C ARG A 90 -0.07 13.53 38.02
N LEU A 91 -0.50 14.55 37.27
CA LEU A 91 -0.65 14.46 35.81
C LEU A 91 0.66 14.19 35.12
N ILE A 92 1.71 14.92 35.46
CA ILE A 92 3.04 14.80 34.85
C ILE A 92 3.69 13.46 35.24
N TRP A 93 3.68 13.09 36.52
CA TRP A 93 4.21 11.82 36.99
C TRP A 93 3.38 10.61 36.47
N GLY A 94 2.06 10.72 36.46
CA GLY A 94 1.16 9.70 35.93
C GLY A 94 1.33 9.50 34.42
N THR A 95 1.60 10.55 33.66
CA THR A 95 1.92 10.46 32.23
C THR A 95 3.18 9.65 32.00
N ARG A 96 4.23 9.86 32.80
CA ARG A 96 5.46 9.05 32.73
C ARG A 96 5.20 7.57 32.94
N VAL A 97 4.38 7.24 33.94
CA VAL A 97 4.01 5.85 34.26
C VAL A 97 3.19 5.25 33.11
N SER A 98 2.15 5.93 32.66
CA SER A 98 1.28 5.45 31.58
C SER A 98 2.04 5.25 30.26
N LEU A 99 2.98 6.14 29.91
CA LEU A 99 3.86 5.99 28.76
C LEU A 99 4.78 4.75 28.88
N ALA A 100 5.43 4.58 30.04
CA ALA A 100 6.34 3.46 30.27
C ALA A 100 5.60 2.12 30.17
N VAL A 101 4.41 2.01 30.74
CA VAL A 101 3.61 0.78 30.72
C VAL A 101 3.07 0.50 29.33
N GLY A 102 2.49 1.49 28.64
CA GLY A 102 1.96 1.32 27.29
C GLY A 102 3.05 0.93 26.28
N LEU A 103 4.22 1.57 26.35
CA LEU A 103 5.35 1.22 25.50
C LEU A 103 5.87 -0.18 25.81
N SER A 104 6.05 -0.54 27.09
CA SER A 104 6.54 -1.86 27.51
C SER A 104 5.57 -2.96 27.10
N ALA A 105 4.27 -2.78 27.30
CA ALA A 105 3.25 -3.74 26.87
C ALA A 105 3.29 -3.94 25.34
N THR A 106 3.42 -2.85 24.56
CA THR A 106 3.54 -2.92 23.09
C THR A 106 4.79 -3.67 22.68
N LEU A 107 5.94 -3.41 23.28
CA LEU A 107 7.21 -4.09 22.97
C LEU A 107 7.11 -5.60 23.24
N ILE A 108 6.55 -5.99 24.38
CA ILE A 108 6.38 -7.42 24.75
C ILE A 108 5.42 -8.09 23.75
N ALA A 109 4.24 -7.49 23.52
CA ALA A 109 3.25 -8.06 22.59
C ALA A 109 3.79 -8.15 21.16
N ALA A 110 4.48 -7.11 20.68
CA ALA A 110 5.10 -7.10 19.36
C ALA A 110 6.21 -8.13 19.23
N PHE A 111 7.08 -8.27 20.22
CA PHE A 111 8.18 -9.25 20.20
C PHE A 111 7.66 -10.68 20.13
N PHE A 112 6.84 -11.10 21.09
CA PHE A 112 6.34 -12.47 21.14
C PHE A 112 5.33 -12.74 20.00
N GLY A 113 4.43 -11.82 19.71
CA GLY A 113 3.47 -11.98 18.63
C GLY A 113 4.14 -12.03 17.27
N SER A 114 5.10 -11.15 16.99
CA SER A 114 5.84 -11.19 15.72
C SER A 114 6.67 -12.46 15.57
N LEU A 115 7.31 -12.93 16.65
CA LEU A 115 8.07 -14.16 16.62
C LEU A 115 7.18 -15.37 16.30
N ILE A 116 6.03 -15.48 16.97
CA ILE A 116 5.03 -16.53 16.70
C ILE A 116 4.53 -16.42 15.24
N GLY A 117 4.18 -15.22 14.80
CA GLY A 117 3.70 -14.97 13.44
C GLY A 117 4.73 -15.30 12.35
N LEU A 118 5.99 -14.92 12.56
CA LEU A 118 7.11 -15.24 11.66
C LEU A 118 7.32 -16.75 11.54
N VAL A 119 7.42 -17.44 12.68
CA VAL A 119 7.64 -18.90 12.70
C VAL A 119 6.47 -19.64 12.08
N ALA A 120 5.23 -19.31 12.45
CA ALA A 120 4.03 -19.92 11.91
C ALA A 120 3.89 -19.69 10.39
N GLY A 121 4.06 -18.44 9.94
CA GLY A 121 3.92 -18.08 8.54
C GLY A 121 5.01 -18.66 7.64
N TYR A 122 6.24 -18.84 8.14
CA TYR A 122 7.34 -19.40 7.37
C TYR A 122 7.33 -20.94 7.35
N ALA A 123 7.15 -21.58 8.52
CA ALA A 123 7.20 -23.04 8.63
C ALA A 123 5.97 -23.72 8.01
N GLY A 124 4.79 -23.08 8.12
CA GLY A 124 3.56 -23.64 7.59
C GLY A 124 3.12 -24.97 8.22
N GLY A 125 2.22 -25.68 7.57
CA GLY A 125 1.78 -27.03 7.93
C GLY A 125 1.37 -27.19 9.39
N ARG A 126 1.88 -28.23 10.07
CA ARG A 126 1.55 -28.56 11.47
C ARG A 126 2.01 -27.50 12.46
N THR A 127 3.17 -26.88 12.23
CA THR A 127 3.70 -25.82 13.11
C THR A 127 2.80 -24.61 13.10
N ASP A 128 2.38 -24.18 11.94
CA ASP A 128 1.42 -23.08 11.77
C ASP A 128 0.10 -23.41 12.48
N THR A 129 -0.46 -24.60 12.23
CA THR A 129 -1.72 -25.04 12.84
C THR A 129 -1.62 -25.06 14.38
N LEU A 130 -0.54 -25.58 14.95
CA LEU A 130 -0.38 -25.67 16.41
C LEU A 130 -0.26 -24.29 17.05
N LEU A 131 0.61 -23.43 16.51
CA LEU A 131 0.81 -22.08 17.03
C LEU A 131 -0.47 -21.24 16.92
N MET A 132 -1.16 -21.32 15.78
CA MET A 132 -2.42 -20.56 15.60
C MET A 132 -3.54 -21.11 16.47
N ARG A 133 -3.63 -22.39 16.74
CA ARG A 133 -4.60 -22.91 17.73
C ARG A 133 -4.36 -22.34 19.12
N GLY A 134 -3.09 -22.20 19.56
CA GLY A 134 -2.78 -21.51 20.82
C GLY A 134 -3.23 -20.05 20.80
N ILE A 135 -3.00 -19.33 19.70
CA ILE A 135 -3.48 -17.96 19.51
C ILE A 135 -5.01 -17.89 19.52
N ASP A 136 -5.70 -18.82 18.82
CA ASP A 136 -7.15 -18.90 18.77
C ASP A 136 -7.78 -19.16 20.14
N MET A 137 -7.14 -19.97 21.00
CA MET A 137 -7.60 -20.18 22.38
C MET A 137 -7.58 -18.89 23.21
N VAL A 138 -6.54 -18.07 23.07
CA VAL A 138 -6.48 -16.75 23.74
C VAL A 138 -7.59 -15.83 23.22
N MET A 139 -7.85 -15.84 21.91
CA MET A 139 -8.88 -15.00 21.29
C MET A 139 -10.32 -15.49 21.47
N ALA A 140 -10.51 -16.72 21.97
CA ALA A 140 -11.85 -17.24 22.28
C ALA A 140 -12.52 -16.47 23.43
N PHE A 141 -11.74 -15.79 24.27
CA PHE A 141 -12.25 -14.95 25.35
C PHE A 141 -12.38 -13.50 24.89
N PRO A 142 -13.45 -12.79 25.30
CA PRO A 142 -13.51 -11.33 25.15
C PRO A 142 -12.27 -10.70 25.82
N TYR A 143 -11.52 -9.89 25.07
CA TYR A 143 -10.19 -9.41 25.48
C TYR A 143 -10.18 -8.71 26.86
N ILE A 144 -11.17 -7.85 27.14
CA ILE A 144 -11.32 -7.17 28.45
C ILE A 144 -11.54 -8.19 29.57
N LEU A 145 -12.40 -9.19 29.37
CA LEU A 145 -12.67 -10.21 30.39
C LEU A 145 -11.42 -11.05 30.66
N LEU A 146 -10.65 -11.37 29.65
CA LEU A 146 -9.39 -12.09 29.83
C LEU A 146 -8.37 -11.24 30.59
N ALA A 147 -8.24 -9.94 30.27
CA ALA A 147 -7.38 -9.04 31.02
C ALA A 147 -7.77 -8.96 32.49
N LEU A 148 -9.08 -8.80 32.78
CA LEU A 148 -9.61 -8.80 34.14
C LEU A 148 -9.32 -10.12 34.87
N ALA A 149 -9.50 -11.27 34.21
CA ALA A 149 -9.23 -12.57 34.80
C ALA A 149 -7.74 -12.76 35.12
N ILE A 150 -6.84 -12.32 34.23
CA ILE A 150 -5.39 -12.39 34.46
C ILE A 150 -5.00 -11.52 35.67
N VAL A 151 -5.48 -10.26 35.71
CA VAL A 151 -5.19 -9.36 36.86
C VAL A 151 -5.84 -9.86 38.15
N ALA A 152 -7.04 -10.42 38.08
CA ALA A 152 -7.68 -11.01 39.27
C ALA A 152 -6.88 -12.19 39.83
N ALA A 153 -6.24 -13.01 38.95
CA ALA A 153 -5.42 -14.13 39.36
C ALA A 153 -4.04 -13.70 39.89
N LEU A 154 -3.42 -12.67 39.31
CA LEU A 154 -2.09 -12.17 39.67
C LEU A 154 -2.14 -11.16 40.84
N GLY A 155 -3.29 -10.59 41.10
CA GLY A 155 -3.52 -9.46 42.02
C GLY A 155 -3.47 -8.10 41.27
N PRO A 156 -4.12 -7.06 41.87
CA PRO A 156 -4.09 -5.72 41.33
C PRO A 156 -2.67 -5.14 41.39
N GLY A 157 -2.32 -4.35 40.40
CA GLY A 157 -0.99 -3.73 40.30
C GLY A 157 -0.58 -3.41 38.88
N LEU A 158 0.25 -2.38 38.76
CA LEU A 158 0.66 -1.83 37.46
C LEU A 158 1.39 -2.86 36.57
N ILE A 159 2.30 -3.65 37.18
CA ILE A 159 3.08 -4.67 36.47
C ILE A 159 2.18 -5.83 36.01
N ASN A 160 1.23 -6.24 36.84
CA ASN A 160 0.28 -7.30 36.50
C ASN A 160 -0.67 -6.85 35.38
N ALA A 161 -1.12 -5.60 35.42
CA ALA A 161 -1.91 -5.00 34.34
C ALA A 161 -1.08 -4.92 33.04
N LEU A 162 0.21 -4.57 33.10
CA LEU A 162 1.11 -4.56 31.94
C LEU A 162 1.19 -5.94 31.31
N TYR A 163 1.43 -6.99 32.09
CA TYR A 163 1.50 -8.37 31.58
C TYR A 163 0.17 -8.84 30.99
N ALA A 164 -0.95 -8.52 31.66
CA ALA A 164 -2.27 -8.85 31.15
C ALA A 164 -2.50 -8.23 29.75
N ILE A 165 -2.21 -6.93 29.60
CA ILE A 165 -2.38 -6.22 28.32
C ILE A 165 -1.43 -6.74 27.27
N ALA A 166 -0.17 -7.01 27.61
CA ALA A 166 0.78 -7.59 26.67
C ALA A 166 0.28 -8.94 26.14
N VAL A 167 -0.15 -9.85 27.02
CA VAL A 167 -0.59 -11.21 26.65
C VAL A 167 -1.81 -11.19 25.75
N ILE A 168 -2.84 -10.40 26.08
CA ILE A 168 -4.07 -10.33 25.27
C ILE A 168 -3.84 -9.71 23.89
N ASN A 169 -2.76 -8.95 23.69
CA ASN A 169 -2.43 -8.31 22.43
C ASN A 169 -1.40 -9.11 21.59
N ILE A 170 -0.75 -10.15 22.12
CA ILE A 170 0.10 -11.08 21.35
C ILE A 170 -0.62 -11.61 20.10
N PRO A 171 -1.88 -12.08 20.16
CA PRO A 171 -2.63 -12.58 19.02
C PRO A 171 -2.75 -11.60 17.87
N PHE A 172 -2.94 -10.32 18.15
CA PHE A 172 -3.04 -9.29 17.13
C PHE A 172 -1.76 -9.20 16.27
N PHE A 173 -0.59 -9.13 16.93
CA PHE A 173 0.69 -9.13 16.23
C PHE A 173 0.94 -10.47 15.51
N ALA A 174 0.66 -11.60 16.16
CA ALA A 174 0.89 -12.92 15.60
C ALA A 174 0.13 -13.12 14.29
N ARG A 175 -1.17 -12.81 14.25
CA ARG A 175 -1.99 -12.97 13.03
C ARG A 175 -1.58 -12.01 11.91
N ASN A 176 -1.30 -10.75 12.25
CA ASN A 176 -0.90 -9.75 11.26
C ASN A 176 0.43 -10.14 10.60
N ILE A 177 1.44 -10.43 11.42
CA ILE A 177 2.78 -10.78 10.93
C ILE A 177 2.79 -12.13 10.21
N ARG A 178 2.01 -13.12 10.66
CA ARG A 178 1.84 -14.39 9.95
C ARG A 178 1.32 -14.18 8.52
N GLY A 179 0.28 -13.37 8.33
CA GLY A 179 -0.28 -13.11 7.00
C GLY A 179 0.75 -12.55 6.02
N ILE A 180 1.56 -11.61 6.48
CA ILE A 180 2.62 -11.00 5.68
C ILE A 180 3.75 -12.01 5.40
N THR A 181 4.14 -12.78 6.41
CA THR A 181 5.20 -13.79 6.29
C THR A 181 4.84 -14.86 5.27
N ILE A 182 3.60 -15.35 5.25
CA ILE A 182 3.12 -16.30 4.23
C ILE A 182 3.30 -15.73 2.82
N GLY A 183 2.93 -14.46 2.61
CA GLY A 183 3.09 -13.80 1.32
C GLY A 183 4.54 -13.64 0.89
N LEU A 184 5.44 -13.33 1.83
CA LEU A 184 6.87 -13.16 1.55
C LEU A 184 7.60 -14.49 1.35
N SER A 185 7.24 -15.53 2.12
CA SER A 185 7.89 -16.85 2.05
C SER A 185 7.70 -17.58 0.71
N ARG A 186 6.75 -17.10 -0.11
CA ARG A 186 6.47 -17.61 -1.47
C ARG A 186 7.09 -16.76 -2.58
N ARG A 187 7.95 -15.79 -2.25
CA ARG A 187 8.60 -14.93 -3.23
C ARG A 187 9.88 -15.58 -3.77
N GLU A 188 10.19 -15.29 -5.03
CA GLU A 188 11.35 -15.83 -5.76
C GLU A 188 12.69 -15.63 -5.03
N PHE A 189 12.87 -14.50 -4.32
CA PHE A 189 14.11 -14.26 -3.56
C PHE A 189 14.31 -15.25 -2.39
N VAL A 190 13.21 -15.77 -1.81
CA VAL A 190 13.26 -16.81 -0.77
C VAL A 190 13.65 -18.16 -1.40
N ASP A 191 13.12 -18.46 -2.59
CA ASP A 191 13.49 -19.70 -3.31
C ASP A 191 14.94 -19.61 -3.79
N ALA A 192 15.41 -18.46 -4.26
CA ALA A 192 16.82 -18.23 -4.59
C ALA A 192 17.75 -18.47 -3.37
N ALA A 193 17.34 -17.99 -2.18
CA ALA A 193 18.09 -18.23 -0.94
C ALA A 193 18.11 -19.71 -0.55
N ARG A 194 17.02 -20.47 -0.78
CA ARG A 194 16.99 -21.94 -0.60
C ARG A 194 17.93 -22.65 -1.57
N LEU A 195 17.90 -22.26 -2.84
CA LEU A 195 18.81 -22.80 -3.87
C LEU A 195 20.27 -22.50 -3.57
N SER A 196 20.58 -21.40 -2.88
CA SER A 196 21.93 -21.05 -2.41
C SER A 196 22.38 -21.88 -1.21
N GLY A 197 21.55 -22.83 -0.71
CA GLY A 197 21.89 -23.70 0.41
C GLY A 197 21.77 -23.05 1.79
N LYS A 198 21.12 -21.90 1.94
CA LYS A 198 20.89 -21.28 3.25
C LYS A 198 19.94 -22.11 4.11
N SER A 199 20.23 -22.20 5.40
CA SER A 199 19.34 -22.88 6.36
C SER A 199 18.03 -22.11 6.55
N ASN A 200 16.95 -22.79 6.94
CA ASN A 200 15.66 -22.16 7.19
C ASN A 200 15.73 -21.01 8.21
N ALA A 201 16.53 -21.14 9.26
CA ALA A 201 16.74 -20.07 10.22
C ALA A 201 17.46 -18.87 9.59
N ALA A 202 18.49 -19.10 8.77
CA ALA A 202 19.20 -18.04 8.06
C ALA A 202 18.28 -17.30 7.07
N ILE A 203 17.39 -18.02 6.40
CA ILE A 203 16.39 -17.41 5.50
C ILE A 203 15.35 -16.60 6.30
N LEU A 204 14.82 -17.18 7.38
CA LEU A 204 13.81 -16.52 8.21
C LEU A 204 14.32 -15.19 8.79
N PHE A 205 15.51 -15.21 9.40
CA PHE A 205 16.06 -14.02 10.07
C PHE A 205 16.85 -13.11 9.14
N GLY A 206 17.47 -13.64 8.08
CA GLY A 206 18.28 -12.84 7.14
C GLY A 206 17.53 -12.28 5.95
N GLU A 207 16.50 -12.98 5.46
CA GLU A 207 15.77 -12.58 4.25
C GLU A 207 14.33 -12.14 4.55
N VAL A 208 13.59 -12.91 5.37
CA VAL A 208 12.17 -12.66 5.62
C VAL A 208 11.99 -11.55 6.65
N LEU A 209 12.62 -11.68 7.84
CA LEU A 209 12.47 -10.71 8.93
C LEU A 209 12.82 -9.26 8.52
N PRO A 210 13.91 -8.97 7.79
CA PRO A 210 14.21 -7.59 7.39
C PRO A 210 13.11 -6.96 6.51
N ASN A 211 12.40 -7.78 5.72
CA ASN A 211 11.28 -7.35 4.89
C ASN A 211 9.96 -7.20 5.67
N VAL A 212 9.81 -7.91 6.79
CA VAL A 212 8.66 -7.81 7.71
C VAL A 212 8.85 -6.67 8.72
N LEU A 213 10.09 -6.35 9.09
CA LEU A 213 10.42 -5.38 10.13
C LEU A 213 9.76 -4.00 9.95
N PRO A 214 9.70 -3.39 8.74
CA PRO A 214 8.97 -2.15 8.55
C PRO A 214 7.50 -2.26 8.97
N VAL A 215 6.85 -3.39 8.70
CA VAL A 215 5.45 -3.60 9.06
C VAL A 215 5.29 -3.79 10.56
N ILE A 216 6.23 -4.48 11.23
CA ILE A 216 6.24 -4.58 12.70
C ILE A 216 6.32 -3.19 13.31
N ILE A 217 7.23 -2.32 12.82
CA ILE A 217 7.39 -0.94 13.31
C ILE A 217 6.11 -0.12 13.08
N ILE A 218 5.51 -0.22 11.90
CA ILE A 218 4.25 0.46 11.58
C ILE A 218 3.14 -0.01 12.55
N THR A 219 3.00 -1.32 12.72
CA THR A 219 1.99 -1.90 13.61
C THR A 219 2.22 -1.45 15.06
N MET A 220 3.46 -1.44 15.54
CA MET A 220 3.80 -0.94 16.87
C MET A 220 3.41 0.53 17.02
N SER A 221 3.79 1.39 16.06
CA SER A 221 3.54 2.83 16.16
C SER A 221 2.04 3.17 16.23
N THR A 222 1.18 2.37 15.60
CA THR A 222 -0.28 2.55 15.65
C THR A 222 -0.93 1.89 16.87
N THR A 223 -0.29 0.91 17.51
CA THR A 223 -0.86 0.20 18.67
C THR A 223 -0.44 0.76 20.01
N ILE A 224 0.63 1.55 20.12
CA ILE A 224 1.05 2.16 21.39
C ILE A 224 -0.08 2.96 22.04
N GLY A 225 -0.78 3.81 21.26
CA GLY A 225 -1.93 4.59 21.75
C GLY A 225 -3.05 3.72 22.29
N TRP A 226 -3.34 2.62 21.58
CA TRP A 226 -4.33 1.63 22.02
C TRP A 226 -3.93 0.96 23.34
N MET A 227 -2.67 0.53 23.49
CA MET A 227 -2.15 -0.09 24.72
C MET A 227 -2.22 0.86 25.93
N ILE A 228 -1.92 2.14 25.72
CA ILE A 228 -2.07 3.17 26.77
C ILE A 228 -3.53 3.30 27.21
N LEU A 229 -4.46 3.31 26.25
CA LEU A 229 -5.88 3.40 26.54
C LEU A 229 -6.39 2.17 27.31
N GLU A 230 -5.98 0.96 26.92
CA GLU A 230 -6.32 -0.29 27.62
C GLU A 230 -5.76 -0.31 29.06
N THR A 231 -4.49 0.11 29.22
CA THR A 231 -3.87 0.20 30.54
C THR A 231 -4.61 1.21 31.44
N ALA A 232 -4.93 2.39 30.87
CA ALA A 232 -5.73 3.39 31.58
C ALA A 232 -7.11 2.84 31.94
N GLY A 233 -7.73 2.02 31.08
CA GLY A 233 -9.01 1.35 31.36
C GLY A 233 -8.93 0.38 32.54
N LEU A 234 -7.89 -0.45 32.64
CA LEU A 234 -7.68 -1.34 33.80
C LEU A 234 -7.41 -0.54 35.09
N SER A 235 -6.58 0.51 34.99
CA SER A 235 -6.33 1.41 36.14
C SER A 235 -7.60 2.16 36.59
N PHE A 236 -8.43 2.59 35.63
CA PHE A 236 -9.75 3.20 35.93
C PHE A 236 -10.68 2.26 36.70
N LEU A 237 -10.58 0.96 36.44
CA LEU A 237 -11.34 -0.07 37.19
C LEU A 237 -10.67 -0.44 38.53
N GLY A 238 -9.54 0.18 38.89
CA GLY A 238 -8.83 -0.07 40.15
C GLY A 238 -7.91 -1.30 40.10
N LEU A 239 -7.63 -1.85 38.92
CA LEU A 239 -6.82 -3.05 38.73
C LEU A 239 -5.36 -2.76 38.27
N GLY A 240 -5.10 -1.51 37.88
CA GLY A 240 -3.75 -1.04 37.50
C GLY A 240 -2.97 -0.48 38.66
N ALA A 241 -2.51 0.78 38.53
CA ALA A 241 -1.76 1.47 39.58
C ALA A 241 -2.54 1.52 40.91
N GLN A 242 -1.85 1.15 41.99
CA GLN A 242 -2.40 1.16 43.31
C GLN A 242 -1.96 2.43 44.08
N PRO A 243 -2.80 3.01 44.95
CA PRO A 243 -2.40 4.13 45.78
C PRO A 243 -1.11 3.84 46.55
N PRO A 244 -0.22 4.83 46.72
CA PRO A 244 -0.37 6.26 46.35
C PRO A 244 0.00 6.59 44.89
N GLN A 245 0.51 5.64 44.13
CA GLN A 245 1.09 5.84 42.81
C GLN A 245 0.16 6.59 41.84
N ALA A 246 0.67 7.63 41.21
CA ALA A 246 -0.05 8.38 40.19
C ALA A 246 -0.04 7.65 38.84
N ASP A 247 -1.19 7.54 38.19
CA ASP A 247 -1.39 7.04 36.82
C ASP A 247 -2.63 7.71 36.21
N LEU A 248 -2.62 7.98 34.91
CA LEU A 248 -3.70 8.73 34.27
C LEU A 248 -5.06 8.03 34.37
N GLY A 249 -5.08 6.70 34.28
CA GLY A 249 -6.30 5.91 34.39
C GLY A 249 -6.85 5.88 35.80
N SER A 250 -6.01 5.73 36.82
CA SER A 250 -6.44 5.77 38.24
C SER A 250 -6.96 7.14 38.63
N MET A 251 -6.29 8.23 38.19
CA MET A 251 -6.75 9.60 38.39
C MET A 251 -8.16 9.83 37.81
N LEU A 252 -8.39 9.33 36.57
CA LEU A 252 -9.70 9.39 35.92
C LEU A 252 -10.75 8.61 36.72
N GLY A 253 -10.39 7.43 37.23
CA GLY A 253 -11.26 6.57 38.05
C GLY A 253 -11.63 7.20 39.40
N ASP A 254 -10.65 7.80 40.08
CA ASP A 254 -10.88 8.50 41.37
C ASP A 254 -11.85 9.67 41.19
N GLY A 255 -11.69 10.45 40.11
CA GLY A 255 -12.55 11.60 39.81
C GLY A 255 -13.98 11.23 39.40
N ARG A 256 -14.23 9.99 38.96
CA ARG A 256 -15.56 9.52 38.52
C ARG A 256 -16.66 9.75 39.57
N LYS A 257 -16.35 9.50 40.83
CA LYS A 257 -17.31 9.59 41.94
C LYS A 257 -17.74 11.03 42.24
N ILE A 258 -16.91 11.99 41.85
CA ILE A 258 -17.08 13.42 42.14
C ILE A 258 -17.20 14.28 40.89
N LEU A 259 -17.52 13.67 39.75
CA LEU A 259 -17.57 14.33 38.45
C LEU A 259 -18.49 15.55 38.41
N PHE A 260 -19.63 15.50 39.13
CA PHE A 260 -20.61 16.61 39.19
C PHE A 260 -20.19 17.73 40.13
N THR A 261 -19.38 17.44 41.15
CA THR A 261 -18.95 18.42 42.15
C THR A 261 -17.59 19.02 41.88
N ALA A 262 -16.68 18.21 41.31
CA ALA A 262 -15.32 18.62 40.98
C ALA A 262 -14.88 18.00 39.60
N PRO A 263 -15.47 18.48 38.47
CA PRO A 263 -15.28 17.88 37.15
C PRO A 263 -13.83 17.90 36.68
N HIS A 264 -13.03 18.88 37.14
CA HIS A 264 -11.62 19.04 36.75
C HIS A 264 -10.78 17.83 37.15
N VAL A 265 -11.10 17.12 38.23
CA VAL A 265 -10.37 15.93 38.71
C VAL A 265 -10.41 14.77 37.67
N SER A 266 -11.49 14.65 36.89
CA SER A 266 -11.62 13.64 35.83
C SER A 266 -11.30 14.22 34.45
N ILE A 267 -11.74 15.45 34.13
CA ILE A 267 -11.62 16.02 32.80
C ILE A 267 -10.14 16.23 32.46
N ILE A 268 -9.32 16.70 33.39
CA ILE A 268 -7.89 16.99 33.11
C ILE A 268 -7.10 15.72 32.75
N PRO A 269 -7.14 14.62 33.55
CA PRO A 269 -6.48 13.38 33.14
C PRO A 269 -7.07 12.79 31.85
N GLY A 270 -8.38 12.91 31.64
CA GLY A 270 -9.01 12.47 30.40
C GLY A 270 -8.51 13.21 29.16
N LEU A 271 -8.37 14.54 29.26
CA LEU A 271 -7.79 15.35 28.18
C LEU A 271 -6.32 15.02 27.94
N MET A 272 -5.54 14.70 28.96
CA MET A 272 -4.16 14.25 28.81
C MET A 272 -4.07 12.90 28.10
N ILE A 273 -4.92 11.92 28.46
CA ILE A 273 -5.00 10.63 27.76
C ILE A 273 -5.37 10.87 26.29
N PHE A 274 -6.37 11.71 26.02
CA PHE A 274 -6.78 12.05 24.66
C PHE A 274 -5.63 12.68 23.85
N ALA A 275 -4.95 13.70 24.40
CA ALA A 275 -3.84 14.37 23.75
C ALA A 275 -2.68 13.41 23.47
N LEU A 276 -2.37 12.54 24.42
CA LEU A 276 -1.32 11.53 24.31
C LEU A 276 -1.62 10.50 23.21
N VAL A 277 -2.81 9.89 23.26
CA VAL A 277 -3.22 8.88 22.29
C VAL A 277 -3.35 9.49 20.89
N MET A 278 -3.94 10.67 20.78
CA MET A 278 -4.10 11.38 19.50
C MET A 278 -2.73 11.72 18.87
N SER A 279 -1.80 12.24 19.66
CA SER A 279 -0.47 12.57 19.16
C SER A 279 0.32 11.33 18.70
N ILE A 280 0.21 10.22 19.42
CA ILE A 280 0.82 8.93 19.03
C ILE A 280 0.21 8.42 17.73
N ASN A 281 -1.11 8.46 17.58
CA ASN A 281 -1.79 7.99 16.38
C ASN A 281 -1.43 8.84 15.15
N LEU A 282 -1.43 10.18 15.28
CA LEU A 282 -1.00 11.07 14.19
C LEU A 282 0.44 10.82 13.76
N LEU A 283 1.34 10.57 14.72
CA LEU A 283 2.72 10.19 14.43
C LEU A 283 2.78 8.82 13.78
N GLY A 284 2.02 7.84 14.28
CA GLY A 284 1.95 6.48 13.73
C GLY A 284 1.52 6.45 12.27
N ASP A 285 0.51 7.24 11.91
CA ASP A 285 0.08 7.40 10.52
C ASP A 285 1.19 8.01 9.66
N GLY A 286 1.92 9.02 10.15
CA GLY A 286 3.08 9.58 9.46
C GLY A 286 4.23 8.58 9.28
N VAL A 287 4.50 7.74 10.28
CA VAL A 287 5.49 6.66 10.20
C VAL A 287 5.07 5.63 9.14
N ARG A 288 3.80 5.28 9.10
CA ARG A 288 3.22 4.41 8.08
C ARG A 288 3.43 4.98 6.68
N ASP A 289 3.09 6.25 6.45
CA ASP A 289 3.27 6.93 5.16
C ASP A 289 4.72 6.92 4.67
N VAL A 290 5.67 7.06 5.59
CA VAL A 290 7.10 7.08 5.29
C VAL A 290 7.67 5.68 5.04
N LEU A 291 7.22 4.66 5.79
CA LEU A 291 7.77 3.30 5.74
C LEU A 291 7.07 2.41 4.72
N ASP A 292 5.80 2.68 4.34
CA ASP A 292 5.06 1.84 3.41
C ASP A 292 5.69 1.89 2.00
N PRO A 293 6.24 0.76 1.50
CA PRO A 293 6.84 0.71 0.17
C PRO A 293 5.83 0.97 -0.96
N ARG A 294 4.54 0.69 -0.73
CA ARG A 294 3.47 0.83 -1.73
C ARG A 294 3.15 2.30 -2.00
N LEU A 295 3.23 3.15 -0.98
CA LEU A 295 3.10 4.60 -1.13
C LEU A 295 4.28 5.20 -1.91
N LYS A 296 5.48 4.62 -1.76
CA LYS A 296 6.70 5.06 -2.47
C LYS A 296 6.68 4.70 -3.96
N SER A 297 5.99 3.64 -4.36
CA SER A 297 5.89 3.20 -5.75
C SER A 297 4.81 3.93 -6.57
N GLY A 298 4.03 4.83 -5.96
CA GLY A 298 2.88 5.46 -6.61
C GLY A 298 1.70 4.52 -6.87
N ALA A 299 1.78 3.26 -6.41
CA ALA A 299 0.77 2.22 -6.65
C ALA A 299 -0.58 2.50 -5.99
N LEU A 300 -0.66 3.48 -5.07
CA LEU A 300 -1.90 3.88 -4.38
C LEU A 300 -2.45 5.24 -4.82
N THR A 301 -1.82 5.88 -5.82
CA THR A 301 -2.48 7.01 -6.47
C THR A 301 -3.69 6.46 -7.22
N ARG A 302 -4.90 6.99 -6.94
CA ARG A 302 -6.10 6.63 -7.70
C ARG A 302 -5.75 6.74 -9.19
N PRO A 303 -5.84 5.64 -9.97
CA PRO A 303 -5.64 5.76 -11.40
C PRO A 303 -6.71 6.73 -11.91
N VAL A 304 -6.27 7.82 -12.51
CA VAL A 304 -7.16 8.68 -13.27
C VAL A 304 -7.59 7.88 -14.49
N ALA A 305 -8.84 8.00 -14.91
CA ALA A 305 -9.38 7.25 -16.04
C ALA A 305 -8.60 7.48 -17.35
N ARG A 306 -7.73 8.49 -17.39
CA ARG A 306 -6.90 8.85 -18.54
C ARG A 306 -5.59 9.47 -18.11
N THR A 307 -4.52 9.21 -18.87
CA THR A 307 -3.21 9.86 -18.71
C THR A 307 -3.33 11.37 -18.88
N ALA A 308 -2.73 12.16 -17.98
CA ALA A 308 -2.66 13.60 -18.14
C ALA A 308 -1.83 13.96 -19.38
N VAL A 309 -2.41 14.77 -20.27
CA VAL A 309 -1.74 15.31 -21.45
C VAL A 309 -1.34 16.75 -21.15
N MET A 310 -0.03 16.99 -21.06
CA MET A 310 0.57 18.31 -20.84
C MET A 310 1.32 18.69 -22.13
N ARG A 311 0.63 19.17 -23.16
CA ARG A 311 1.30 19.56 -24.41
C ARG A 311 2.13 20.82 -24.19
N GLY A 312 3.43 20.73 -24.52
CA GLY A 312 4.24 21.90 -24.81
C GLY A 312 3.86 22.48 -26.19
N ASN A 313 4.21 23.74 -26.42
CA ASN A 313 4.05 24.41 -27.72
C ASN A 313 5.07 23.92 -28.77
N ASP A 314 5.29 22.63 -28.87
CA ASP A 314 6.23 22.06 -29.87
C ASP A 314 5.44 21.87 -31.17
N PRO A 315 5.63 22.69 -32.22
CA PRO A 315 4.98 22.49 -33.51
C PRO A 315 5.59 21.23 -34.15
N GLN A 316 4.76 20.27 -34.43
CA GLN A 316 5.21 19.06 -35.10
C GLN A 316 5.03 19.22 -36.60
N ASP A 317 6.13 19.54 -37.24
CA ASP A 317 6.29 19.73 -38.69
C ASP A 317 6.37 18.41 -39.51
N THR A 318 5.94 17.29 -38.93
CA THR A 318 5.92 16.03 -39.71
C THR A 318 4.56 15.90 -40.43
N ALA A 319 4.62 15.79 -41.76
CA ALA A 319 3.43 15.57 -42.58
C ALA A 319 2.71 14.26 -42.16
N PRO A 320 1.36 14.22 -42.22
CA PRO A 320 0.61 12.99 -41.99
C PRO A 320 1.08 11.87 -42.92
N VAL A 321 1.20 10.65 -42.38
CA VAL A 321 1.50 9.48 -43.22
C VAL A 321 0.21 9.10 -43.94
N GLU A 322 0.26 9.12 -45.29
CA GLU A 322 -0.87 8.71 -46.13
C GLU A 322 -1.26 7.25 -45.85
N ASP A 323 -2.56 6.98 -45.79
CA ASP A 323 -3.19 5.66 -45.54
C ASP A 323 -2.86 5.02 -44.17
N ALA A 324 -2.27 5.75 -43.22
CA ALA A 324 -2.09 5.22 -41.87
C ALA A 324 -3.42 5.18 -41.10
N VAL A 325 -3.71 4.04 -40.49
CA VAL A 325 -4.83 3.88 -39.54
C VAL A 325 -4.44 4.45 -38.19
N LEU A 326 -3.20 4.19 -37.77
CA LEU A 326 -2.59 4.80 -36.59
C LEU A 326 -1.34 5.57 -37.02
N ASP A 327 -1.27 6.86 -36.72
CA ASP A 327 -0.11 7.71 -37.00
C ASP A 327 0.27 8.44 -35.70
N VAL A 328 1.41 8.06 -35.14
CA VAL A 328 1.97 8.61 -33.90
C VAL A 328 3.19 9.42 -34.25
N ARG A 329 3.23 10.67 -33.80
CA ARG A 329 4.34 11.58 -34.12
C ARG A 329 4.85 12.29 -32.86
N GLY A 330 6.18 12.26 -32.67
CA GLY A 330 6.88 12.94 -31.59
C GLY A 330 6.41 12.56 -30.20
N LEU A 331 5.94 11.34 -29.97
CA LEU A 331 5.41 10.90 -28.69
C LEU A 331 6.43 11.07 -27.58
N LYS A 332 6.10 11.86 -26.54
CA LYS A 332 6.92 12.07 -25.35
C LYS A 332 6.12 11.72 -24.11
N THR A 333 6.67 10.85 -23.26
CA THR A 333 6.04 10.48 -21.98
C THR A 333 7.06 10.54 -20.87
N GLU A 334 6.70 11.23 -19.79
CA GLU A 334 7.55 11.46 -18.63
C GLU A 334 6.88 10.98 -17.35
N PHE A 335 7.70 10.52 -16.40
CA PHE A 335 7.27 10.19 -15.04
C PHE A 335 7.95 11.13 -14.04
N ARG A 336 7.18 11.66 -13.08
CA ARG A 336 7.66 12.59 -12.07
C ARG A 336 7.62 11.97 -10.69
N PHE A 337 8.80 11.69 -10.11
CA PHE A 337 8.95 11.12 -8.78
C PHE A 337 9.83 12.02 -7.91
N GLY A 338 9.30 12.51 -6.80
CA GLY A 338 10.11 13.26 -5.82
C GLY A 338 10.86 14.46 -6.39
N GLY A 339 10.30 15.16 -7.39
CA GLY A 339 10.93 16.31 -8.07
C GLY A 339 11.94 15.93 -9.17
N GLN A 340 12.12 14.65 -9.46
CA GLN A 340 12.89 14.15 -10.61
C GLN A 340 11.96 13.79 -11.77
N VAL A 341 12.40 14.08 -13.00
CA VAL A 341 11.69 13.76 -14.23
C VAL A 341 12.46 12.64 -14.94
N PHE A 342 11.76 11.54 -15.22
CA PHE A 342 12.26 10.41 -15.99
C PHE A 342 11.57 10.40 -17.34
N LYS A 343 12.32 10.60 -18.40
CA LYS A 343 11.83 10.53 -19.77
C LYS A 343 11.76 9.05 -20.18
N ALA A 344 10.56 8.50 -20.23
CA ALA A 344 10.33 7.11 -20.61
C ALA A 344 10.19 6.96 -22.13
N VAL A 345 9.61 7.97 -22.81
CA VAL A 345 9.52 8.05 -24.27
C VAL A 345 10.02 9.44 -24.69
N GLY A 346 10.96 9.50 -25.59
CA GLY A 346 11.75 10.69 -25.90
C GLY A 346 11.47 11.34 -27.26
N GLY A 347 10.30 11.10 -27.86
CA GLY A 347 9.96 11.58 -29.21
C GLY A 347 10.02 10.43 -30.22
N VAL A 348 8.97 9.61 -30.25
CA VAL A 348 8.87 8.43 -31.13
C VAL A 348 7.83 8.69 -32.19
N ASP A 349 8.20 8.38 -33.44
CA ASP A 349 7.33 8.40 -34.60
C ASP A 349 7.05 6.97 -35.05
N MET A 350 5.80 6.64 -35.33
CA MET A 350 5.39 5.35 -35.87
C MET A 350 4.06 5.46 -36.61
N ALA A 351 3.92 4.72 -37.69
CA ALA A 351 2.66 4.63 -38.43
C ALA A 351 2.32 3.19 -38.75
N VAL A 352 1.04 2.83 -38.65
CA VAL A 352 0.54 1.49 -38.95
C VAL A 352 -0.62 1.63 -39.94
N ARG A 353 -0.53 0.92 -41.09
CA ARG A 353 -1.57 0.86 -42.11
C ARG A 353 -2.51 -0.32 -41.86
N ARG A 354 -3.60 -0.38 -42.59
CA ARG A 354 -4.51 -1.54 -42.59
C ARG A 354 -3.75 -2.81 -42.99
N GLY A 355 -4.01 -3.90 -42.28
CA GLY A 355 -3.40 -5.19 -42.55
C GLY A 355 -1.87 -5.22 -42.40
N GLU A 356 -1.25 -4.15 -41.88
CA GLU A 356 0.20 -4.07 -41.59
C GLU A 356 0.51 -4.58 -40.19
N CYS A 357 1.69 -5.17 -40.01
CA CYS A 357 2.26 -5.50 -38.72
C CYS A 357 3.54 -4.71 -38.51
N LEU A 358 3.54 -3.75 -37.59
CA LEU A 358 4.71 -2.97 -37.20
C LEU A 358 5.30 -3.53 -35.92
N GLY A 359 6.53 -4.01 -35.95
CA GLY A 359 7.27 -4.50 -34.79
C GLY A 359 8.11 -3.41 -34.13
N ILE A 360 7.96 -3.22 -32.82
CA ILE A 360 8.84 -2.35 -32.01
C ILE A 360 9.87 -3.23 -31.30
N VAL A 361 11.13 -3.07 -31.65
CA VAL A 361 12.24 -3.83 -31.06
C VAL A 361 13.08 -2.91 -30.18
N GLY A 362 13.52 -3.42 -29.03
CA GLY A 362 14.38 -2.67 -28.11
C GLY A 362 14.63 -3.44 -26.82
N GLU A 363 15.63 -3.01 -26.06
CA GLU A 363 15.97 -3.62 -24.77
C GLU A 363 14.84 -3.48 -23.74
N SER A 364 14.88 -4.29 -22.65
CA SER A 364 13.97 -4.13 -21.53
C SER A 364 14.17 -2.74 -20.89
N GLY A 365 13.06 -2.01 -20.68
CA GLY A 365 13.10 -0.64 -20.16
C GLY A 365 13.32 0.45 -21.23
N SER A 366 13.37 0.13 -22.53
CA SER A 366 13.51 1.13 -23.61
C SER A 366 12.24 1.97 -23.85
N GLY A 367 11.13 1.70 -23.18
CA GLY A 367 9.88 2.47 -23.29
C GLY A 367 8.81 1.85 -24.20
N LYS A 368 8.97 0.61 -24.72
CA LYS A 368 7.98 -0.06 -25.59
C LYS A 368 6.58 -0.08 -25.00
N SER A 369 6.41 -0.71 -23.83
CA SER A 369 5.11 -0.79 -23.14
C SER A 369 4.57 0.58 -22.72
N VAL A 370 5.47 1.53 -22.38
CA VAL A 370 5.04 2.90 -22.07
C VAL A 370 4.51 3.60 -23.32
N SER A 371 5.12 3.39 -24.49
CA SER A 371 4.62 3.92 -25.76
C SER A 371 3.24 3.36 -26.08
N ALA A 372 3.06 2.04 -25.98
CA ALA A 372 1.78 1.36 -26.17
C ALA A 372 0.68 1.91 -25.24
N MET A 373 0.96 2.00 -23.93
CA MET A 373 0.04 2.57 -22.94
C MET A 373 -0.23 4.07 -23.16
N SER A 374 0.76 4.82 -23.66
CA SER A 374 0.59 6.26 -23.94
C SER A 374 -0.40 6.49 -25.06
N ILE A 375 -0.33 5.71 -26.15
CA ILE A 375 -1.28 5.77 -27.27
C ILE A 375 -2.71 5.58 -26.76
N MET A 376 -2.90 4.61 -25.88
CA MET A 376 -4.20 4.31 -25.28
C MET A 376 -4.61 5.27 -24.15
N GLY A 377 -3.72 6.19 -23.72
CA GLY A 377 -3.96 7.04 -22.54
C GLY A 377 -4.12 6.26 -21.24
N LEU A 378 -3.38 5.15 -21.08
CA LEU A 378 -3.44 4.25 -19.92
C LEU A 378 -2.24 4.37 -18.98
N VAL A 379 -1.29 5.26 -19.26
CA VAL A 379 -0.16 5.51 -18.36
C VAL A 379 -0.67 6.04 -17.02
N PRO A 380 -0.29 5.42 -15.88
CA PRO A 380 -0.72 5.87 -14.56
C PRO A 380 -0.40 7.34 -14.29
N THR A 381 -1.40 8.13 -13.99
CA THR A 381 -1.28 9.58 -13.76
C THR A 381 -1.93 9.96 -12.42
N PRO A 382 -1.22 10.63 -11.50
CA PRO A 382 0.24 10.72 -11.42
C PRO A 382 0.88 9.34 -11.18
N PRO A 383 2.16 9.10 -11.46
CA PRO A 383 3.22 10.08 -11.74
C PRO A 383 3.48 10.34 -13.23
N GLY A 384 2.83 9.61 -14.16
CA GLY A 384 3.06 9.72 -15.59
C GLY A 384 2.30 10.87 -16.24
N SER A 385 2.82 11.39 -17.32
CA SER A 385 2.15 12.38 -18.18
C SER A 385 2.68 12.32 -19.60
N ILE A 386 1.80 12.54 -20.58
CA ILE A 386 2.19 12.72 -21.99
C ILE A 386 2.56 14.19 -22.14
N THR A 387 3.83 14.47 -22.48
CA THR A 387 4.39 15.83 -22.52
C THR A 387 4.58 16.37 -23.94
N GLY A 388 4.36 15.53 -24.96
CA GLY A 388 4.44 15.96 -26.36
C GLY A 388 3.95 14.88 -27.31
N GLY A 389 3.75 15.27 -28.55
CA GLY A 389 3.34 14.40 -29.62
C GLY A 389 1.84 14.39 -29.90
N VAL A 390 1.48 13.70 -30.98
CA VAL A 390 0.11 13.41 -31.39
C VAL A 390 -0.02 11.90 -31.66
N ALA A 391 -1.21 11.35 -31.44
CA ALA A 391 -1.57 10.00 -31.85
C ALA A 391 -2.89 10.09 -32.62
N LEU A 392 -2.81 9.96 -33.94
CA LEU A 392 -3.94 10.06 -34.84
C LEU A 392 -4.48 8.66 -35.16
N LEU A 393 -5.74 8.43 -34.85
CA LEU A 393 -6.48 7.25 -35.31
C LEU A 393 -7.40 7.70 -36.45
N LYS A 394 -7.10 7.33 -37.69
CA LYS A 394 -7.81 7.82 -38.88
C LYS A 394 -7.96 9.34 -38.93
N GLY A 395 -6.92 10.05 -38.51
CA GLY A 395 -6.92 11.52 -38.47
C GLY A 395 -7.52 12.13 -37.19
N GLU A 396 -8.19 11.36 -36.32
CA GLU A 396 -8.69 11.83 -35.03
C GLU A 396 -7.58 11.75 -33.95
N ASP A 397 -7.25 12.89 -33.35
CA ASP A 397 -6.20 12.93 -32.32
C ASP A 397 -6.70 12.39 -30.99
N LEU A 398 -6.19 11.21 -30.61
CA LEU A 398 -6.53 10.51 -29.37
C LEU A 398 -6.17 11.35 -28.12
N PHE A 399 -5.15 12.20 -28.19
CA PHE A 399 -4.74 13.02 -27.05
C PHE A 399 -5.62 14.28 -26.87
N ALA A 400 -6.27 14.74 -27.94
CA ALA A 400 -7.20 15.86 -27.91
C ALA A 400 -8.67 15.43 -27.68
N ALA A 401 -8.99 14.14 -27.91
CA ALA A 401 -10.34 13.62 -27.77
C ALA A 401 -10.85 13.72 -26.33
N SER A 402 -12.17 13.81 -26.12
CA SER A 402 -12.80 13.79 -24.80
C SER A 402 -12.66 12.40 -24.12
N ASP A 403 -12.82 12.36 -22.80
CA ASP A 403 -12.74 11.08 -22.05
C ASP A 403 -13.81 10.10 -22.51
N GLU A 404 -15.02 10.59 -22.84
CA GLU A 404 -16.11 9.77 -23.37
C GLU A 404 -15.75 9.22 -24.76
N ARG A 405 -15.14 10.03 -25.62
CA ARG A 405 -14.71 9.59 -26.94
C ARG A 405 -13.61 8.53 -26.87
N ILE A 406 -12.62 8.73 -26.00
CA ILE A 406 -11.56 7.73 -25.75
C ILE A 406 -12.17 6.43 -25.21
N ARG A 407 -13.15 6.50 -24.33
CA ARG A 407 -13.85 5.31 -23.82
C ARG A 407 -14.53 4.55 -24.94
N GLN A 408 -15.17 5.23 -25.88
CA GLN A 408 -15.79 4.61 -27.05
C GLN A 408 -14.77 3.98 -28.01
N LEU A 409 -13.59 4.57 -28.16
CA LEU A 409 -12.55 4.04 -29.05
C LEU A 409 -11.79 2.84 -28.48
N ARG A 410 -11.62 2.79 -27.15
CA ARG A 410 -10.96 1.66 -26.47
C ARG A 410 -11.82 0.41 -26.57
N GLY A 411 -11.24 -0.67 -27.06
CA GLY A 411 -11.91 -1.96 -27.25
C GLY A 411 -12.64 -2.08 -28.59
N SER A 412 -13.18 -0.98 -29.14
CA SER A 412 -13.91 -1.01 -30.42
C SER A 412 -13.04 -0.68 -31.64
N ALA A 413 -12.27 0.41 -31.59
CA ALA A 413 -11.40 0.83 -32.68
C ALA A 413 -9.93 0.48 -32.44
N VAL A 414 -9.49 0.56 -31.18
CA VAL A 414 -8.13 0.18 -30.74
C VAL A 414 -8.24 -0.80 -29.60
N SER A 415 -7.71 -2.00 -29.76
CA SER A 415 -7.62 -3.03 -28.73
C SER A 415 -6.20 -3.20 -28.22
N HIS A 416 -6.05 -3.72 -26.99
CA HIS A 416 -4.74 -3.91 -26.37
C HIS A 416 -4.66 -5.32 -25.75
N VAL A 417 -3.60 -6.04 -26.12
CA VAL A 417 -3.20 -7.31 -25.47
C VAL A 417 -2.03 -6.99 -24.55
N PHE A 418 -2.25 -7.05 -23.23
CA PHE A 418 -1.23 -6.75 -22.23
C PHE A 418 -0.21 -7.89 -22.08
N GLN A 419 0.97 -7.55 -21.62
CA GLN A 419 2.11 -8.45 -21.43
C GLN A 419 1.83 -9.60 -20.45
N ASP A 420 1.13 -9.33 -19.33
CA ASP A 420 0.85 -10.31 -18.29
C ASP A 420 -0.66 -10.64 -18.22
N PRO A 421 -1.07 -11.84 -18.67
CA PRO A 421 -2.47 -12.26 -18.60
C PRO A 421 -2.98 -12.49 -17.17
N LEU A 422 -2.09 -12.72 -16.19
CA LEU A 422 -2.50 -12.88 -14.78
C LEU A 422 -2.93 -11.57 -14.14
N SER A 423 -2.32 -10.47 -14.52
CA SER A 423 -2.70 -9.13 -14.06
C SER A 423 -3.87 -8.55 -14.85
N THR A 424 -4.11 -9.05 -16.08
CA THR A 424 -5.18 -8.58 -16.96
C THR A 424 -6.52 -9.20 -16.59
N LEU A 425 -6.55 -10.52 -16.33
CA LEU A 425 -7.77 -11.23 -15.98
C LEU A 425 -8.09 -11.10 -14.49
N HIS A 426 -9.31 -10.72 -14.17
CA HIS A 426 -9.76 -10.58 -12.78
C HIS A 426 -9.93 -11.99 -12.14
N PRO A 427 -9.24 -12.30 -11.03
CA PRO A 427 -9.17 -13.68 -10.51
C PRO A 427 -10.48 -14.21 -9.91
N LEU A 428 -11.42 -13.34 -9.54
CA LEU A 428 -12.68 -13.69 -8.87
C LEU A 428 -13.87 -13.81 -9.83
N PHE A 429 -13.72 -13.47 -11.11
CA PHE A 429 -14.77 -13.62 -12.12
C PHE A 429 -14.41 -14.72 -13.10
N THR A 430 -15.44 -15.40 -13.61
CA THR A 430 -15.24 -16.42 -14.64
C THR A 430 -14.79 -15.80 -15.95
N VAL A 431 -14.14 -16.58 -16.79
CA VAL A 431 -13.76 -16.15 -18.16
C VAL A 431 -14.98 -15.69 -18.95
N GLY A 432 -16.11 -16.38 -18.79
CA GLY A 432 -17.36 -16.03 -19.46
C GLY A 432 -17.93 -14.68 -19.00
N ASP A 433 -17.89 -14.39 -17.71
CA ASP A 433 -18.39 -13.10 -17.22
C ASP A 433 -17.53 -11.94 -17.75
N GLN A 434 -16.21 -12.11 -17.81
CA GLN A 434 -15.28 -11.08 -18.31
C GLN A 434 -15.41 -10.86 -19.82
N LEU A 435 -15.59 -11.94 -20.61
CA LEU A 435 -15.85 -11.82 -22.05
C LEU A 435 -17.20 -11.18 -22.34
N VAL A 436 -18.25 -11.57 -21.61
CA VAL A 436 -19.59 -10.97 -21.74
C VAL A 436 -19.56 -9.49 -21.42
N GLU A 437 -18.85 -9.09 -20.37
CA GLU A 437 -18.65 -7.67 -20.01
C GLU A 437 -17.94 -6.90 -21.13
N ALA A 438 -16.85 -7.46 -21.67
CA ALA A 438 -16.13 -6.85 -22.79
C ALA A 438 -17.02 -6.67 -24.04
N ILE A 439 -17.83 -7.68 -24.38
CA ILE A 439 -18.76 -7.60 -25.53
C ILE A 439 -19.84 -6.55 -25.29
N GLN A 440 -20.49 -6.57 -24.13
CA GLN A 440 -21.59 -5.65 -23.81
C GLN A 440 -21.13 -4.21 -23.58
N ALA A 441 -19.80 -3.97 -23.42
CA ALA A 441 -19.27 -2.63 -23.27
C ALA A 441 -19.54 -1.72 -24.49
N HIS A 442 -19.65 -2.31 -25.69
CA HIS A 442 -19.86 -1.57 -26.94
C HIS A 442 -21.07 -2.08 -27.76
N ASP A 443 -21.48 -3.34 -27.56
CA ASP A 443 -22.62 -3.95 -28.28
C ASP A 443 -23.85 -4.00 -27.35
N PRO A 444 -25.00 -3.44 -27.73
CA PRO A 444 -26.25 -3.52 -26.96
C PRO A 444 -26.95 -4.87 -27.18
N VAL A 445 -26.25 -5.97 -26.88
CA VAL A 445 -26.76 -7.35 -27.05
C VAL A 445 -27.20 -7.93 -25.70
N SER A 446 -28.13 -8.90 -25.76
CA SER A 446 -28.54 -9.62 -24.57
C SER A 446 -27.39 -10.45 -23.98
N ARG A 447 -27.48 -10.77 -22.68
CA ARG A 447 -26.47 -11.61 -22.02
C ARG A 447 -26.35 -13.00 -22.65
N THR A 448 -27.43 -13.52 -23.23
CA THR A 448 -27.46 -14.82 -23.91
C THR A 448 -26.70 -14.76 -25.24
N GLU A 449 -26.93 -13.72 -26.03
CA GLU A 449 -26.21 -13.48 -27.28
C GLU A 449 -24.73 -13.20 -27.02
N ALA A 450 -24.41 -12.37 -26.02
CA ALA A 450 -23.04 -12.12 -25.61
C ALA A 450 -22.31 -13.41 -25.18
N LYS A 451 -22.97 -14.32 -24.47
CA LYS A 451 -22.40 -15.63 -24.14
C LYS A 451 -22.13 -16.48 -25.36
N GLN A 452 -23.02 -16.48 -26.35
CA GLN A 452 -22.77 -17.21 -27.58
C GLN A 452 -21.58 -16.62 -28.33
N LYS A 453 -21.52 -15.29 -28.48
CA LYS A 453 -20.37 -14.60 -29.08
C LYS A 453 -19.08 -14.90 -28.31
N ALA A 454 -19.12 -15.00 -26.97
CA ALA A 454 -17.98 -15.38 -26.16
C ALA A 454 -17.51 -16.83 -26.42
N VAL A 455 -18.43 -17.79 -26.68
CA VAL A 455 -18.07 -19.15 -27.11
C VAL A 455 -17.34 -19.11 -28.45
N ASP A 456 -17.87 -18.34 -29.42
CA ASP A 456 -17.31 -18.21 -30.76
C ASP A 456 -15.92 -17.59 -30.73
N LEU A 457 -15.72 -16.57 -29.90
CA LEU A 457 -14.41 -15.95 -29.66
C LEU A 457 -13.40 -16.94 -29.06
N LEU A 458 -13.80 -17.74 -28.05
CA LEU A 458 -12.92 -18.75 -27.48
C LEU A 458 -12.59 -19.87 -28.49
N GLN A 459 -13.52 -20.20 -29.39
CA GLN A 459 -13.29 -21.14 -30.48
C GLN A 459 -12.32 -20.58 -31.50
N MET A 460 -12.46 -19.30 -31.88
CA MET A 460 -11.57 -18.58 -32.79
C MET A 460 -10.12 -18.59 -32.29
N VAL A 461 -9.92 -18.36 -31.00
CA VAL A 461 -8.57 -18.43 -30.36
C VAL A 461 -8.15 -19.87 -30.01
N ARG A 462 -8.86 -20.89 -30.51
CA ARG A 462 -8.54 -22.31 -30.37
C ARG A 462 -8.42 -22.79 -28.92
N ILE A 463 -9.32 -22.32 -28.05
CA ILE A 463 -9.46 -22.85 -26.67
C ILE A 463 -10.29 -24.14 -26.73
N PRO A 464 -9.81 -25.26 -26.17
CA PRO A 464 -10.57 -26.51 -26.16
C PRO A 464 -11.78 -26.41 -25.23
N ASN A 465 -12.90 -27.01 -25.64
CA ASN A 465 -14.18 -27.01 -24.92
C ASN A 465 -14.66 -25.59 -24.52
N PRO A 466 -14.85 -24.67 -25.48
CA PRO A 466 -15.11 -23.26 -25.20
C PRO A 466 -16.29 -23.03 -24.24
N ALA A 467 -17.42 -23.71 -24.44
CA ALA A 467 -18.60 -23.57 -23.62
C ALA A 467 -18.40 -23.97 -22.14
N GLU A 468 -17.52 -24.94 -21.89
CA GLU A 468 -17.15 -25.37 -20.55
C GLU A 468 -16.16 -24.33 -19.92
N ARG A 469 -15.19 -23.86 -20.71
CA ARG A 469 -14.17 -22.89 -20.26
C ARG A 469 -14.73 -21.53 -19.92
N LEU A 470 -15.89 -21.14 -20.45
CA LEU A 470 -16.59 -19.93 -19.98
C LEU A 470 -16.89 -19.96 -18.47
N LYS A 471 -17.07 -21.14 -17.88
CA LYS A 471 -17.35 -21.30 -16.45
C LYS A 471 -16.08 -21.35 -15.59
N SER A 472 -14.92 -21.49 -16.23
CA SER A 472 -13.63 -21.57 -15.52
C SER A 472 -13.18 -20.19 -15.01
N PHE A 473 -12.48 -20.21 -13.88
CA PHE A 473 -11.76 -19.03 -13.39
C PHE A 473 -10.37 -18.94 -14.02
N PRO A 474 -9.75 -17.74 -14.09
CA PRO A 474 -8.42 -17.58 -14.68
C PRO A 474 -7.35 -18.53 -14.10
N HIS A 475 -7.39 -18.80 -12.80
CA HIS A 475 -6.41 -19.68 -12.15
C HIS A 475 -6.54 -21.16 -12.53
N GLU A 476 -7.67 -21.58 -13.09
CA GLU A 476 -7.90 -22.95 -13.58
C GLU A 476 -7.37 -23.16 -15.01
N LEU A 477 -6.90 -22.10 -15.68
CA LEU A 477 -6.38 -22.13 -17.03
C LEU A 477 -4.85 -22.17 -17.05
N SER A 478 -4.26 -22.82 -18.06
CA SER A 478 -2.80 -22.71 -18.32
C SER A 478 -2.41 -21.29 -18.75
N GLY A 479 -1.12 -20.95 -18.66
CA GLY A 479 -0.61 -19.65 -19.09
C GLY A 479 -0.99 -19.31 -20.55
N GLY A 480 -0.79 -20.27 -21.47
CA GLY A 480 -1.17 -20.09 -22.87
C GLY A 480 -2.68 -19.96 -23.10
N MET A 481 -3.51 -20.62 -22.29
CA MET A 481 -4.97 -20.45 -22.38
C MET A 481 -5.39 -19.06 -21.87
N ARG A 482 -4.80 -18.57 -20.79
CA ARG A 482 -5.07 -17.21 -20.29
C ARG A 482 -4.70 -16.16 -21.34
N GLN A 483 -3.54 -16.30 -21.99
CA GLN A 483 -3.10 -15.41 -23.06
C GLN A 483 -4.12 -15.38 -24.22
N ARG A 484 -4.62 -16.55 -24.63
CA ARG A 484 -5.65 -16.67 -25.67
C ARG A 484 -6.98 -16.03 -25.24
N VAL A 485 -7.35 -16.11 -23.96
CA VAL A 485 -8.52 -15.39 -23.42
C VAL A 485 -8.32 -13.88 -23.53
N CYS A 486 -7.13 -13.34 -23.18
CA CYS A 486 -6.83 -11.92 -23.35
C CYS A 486 -6.90 -11.49 -24.82
N ILE A 487 -6.43 -12.33 -25.74
CA ILE A 487 -6.57 -12.10 -27.20
C ILE A 487 -8.06 -12.13 -27.59
N ALA A 488 -8.84 -13.10 -27.11
CA ALA A 488 -10.29 -13.16 -27.37
C ALA A 488 -11.02 -11.90 -26.88
N MET A 489 -10.63 -11.36 -25.71
CA MET A 489 -11.18 -10.09 -25.22
C MET A 489 -10.81 -8.91 -26.13
N ALA A 490 -9.59 -8.87 -26.64
CA ALA A 490 -9.15 -7.83 -27.58
C ALA A 490 -9.87 -7.93 -28.94
N LEU A 491 -10.41 -9.09 -29.29
CA LEU A 491 -11.17 -9.38 -30.51
C LEU A 491 -12.70 -9.30 -30.30
N ALA A 492 -13.17 -8.93 -29.14
CA ALA A 492 -14.62 -8.86 -28.85
C ALA A 492 -15.34 -7.92 -29.83
N HIS A 493 -14.63 -6.97 -30.40
CA HIS A 493 -15.08 -6.03 -31.44
C HIS A 493 -14.07 -6.01 -32.59
N ASP A 494 -14.49 -5.58 -33.77
CA ASP A 494 -13.63 -5.50 -34.97
C ASP A 494 -12.67 -4.31 -34.88
N ALA A 495 -11.68 -4.42 -33.97
CA ALA A 495 -10.71 -3.36 -33.77
C ALA A 495 -9.83 -3.16 -35.03
N GLN A 496 -9.63 -1.90 -35.41
CA GLN A 496 -8.83 -1.52 -36.57
C GLN A 496 -7.33 -1.59 -36.29
N ILE A 497 -6.96 -1.41 -35.01
CA ILE A 497 -5.59 -1.54 -34.52
C ILE A 497 -5.59 -2.44 -33.29
N ILE A 498 -4.70 -3.42 -33.30
CA ILE A 498 -4.42 -4.28 -32.15
C ILE A 498 -3.01 -3.95 -31.67
N ILE A 499 -2.87 -3.44 -30.45
CA ILE A 499 -1.58 -3.23 -29.81
C ILE A 499 -1.27 -4.48 -28.99
N ALA A 500 -0.23 -5.22 -29.35
CA ALA A 500 0.16 -6.46 -28.68
C ALA A 500 1.50 -6.26 -27.96
N ASP A 501 1.47 -5.96 -26.67
CA ASP A 501 2.66 -5.70 -25.85
C ASP A 501 3.25 -7.04 -25.35
N GLU A 502 4.30 -7.51 -26.01
CA GLU A 502 5.00 -8.78 -25.74
C GLU A 502 4.04 -9.98 -25.53
N PRO A 503 3.08 -10.25 -26.45
CA PRO A 503 1.98 -11.19 -26.22
C PRO A 503 2.43 -12.66 -26.11
N THR A 504 3.72 -12.93 -26.28
CA THR A 504 4.30 -14.29 -26.23
C THR A 504 5.30 -14.46 -25.08
N THR A 505 5.54 -13.43 -24.28
CA THR A 505 6.47 -13.49 -23.14
C THR A 505 5.97 -14.51 -22.11
N ALA A 506 6.87 -15.31 -21.56
CA ALA A 506 6.59 -16.40 -20.61
C ALA A 506 5.75 -17.58 -21.17
N LEU A 507 5.63 -17.74 -22.49
CA LEU A 507 5.05 -18.90 -23.13
C LEU A 507 6.13 -19.84 -23.67
N ASP A 508 5.81 -21.15 -23.71
CA ASP A 508 6.67 -22.11 -24.39
C ASP A 508 6.67 -21.89 -25.92
N VAL A 509 7.74 -22.34 -26.59
CA VAL A 509 7.96 -22.12 -28.03
C VAL A 509 6.79 -22.55 -28.91
N THR A 510 6.14 -23.66 -28.53
CA THR A 510 4.99 -24.20 -29.30
C THR A 510 3.79 -23.28 -29.19
N VAL A 511 3.49 -22.80 -27.98
CA VAL A 511 2.37 -21.86 -27.73
C VAL A 511 2.67 -20.49 -28.34
N GLN A 512 3.93 -20.01 -28.30
CA GLN A 512 4.35 -18.79 -28.98
C GLN A 512 4.03 -18.84 -30.49
N ALA A 513 4.47 -19.90 -31.17
CA ALA A 513 4.19 -20.07 -32.60
C ALA A 513 2.68 -20.07 -32.91
N GLN A 514 1.87 -20.68 -32.05
CA GLN A 514 0.43 -20.70 -32.18
C GLN A 514 -0.22 -19.33 -31.98
N VAL A 515 0.24 -18.54 -31.00
CA VAL A 515 -0.23 -17.17 -30.76
C VAL A 515 0.15 -16.23 -31.91
N LEU A 516 1.37 -16.32 -32.41
CA LEU A 516 1.82 -15.53 -33.57
C LEU A 516 1.03 -15.88 -34.83
N SER A 517 0.83 -17.17 -35.09
CA SER A 517 0.00 -17.62 -36.22
C SER A 517 -1.46 -17.15 -36.09
N LEU A 518 -2.00 -17.12 -34.88
CA LEU A 518 -3.35 -16.60 -34.63
C LEU A 518 -3.41 -15.10 -34.94
N LEU A 519 -2.47 -14.30 -34.43
CA LEU A 519 -2.42 -12.85 -34.69
C LEU A 519 -2.27 -12.55 -36.19
N ASP A 520 -1.45 -13.31 -36.93
CA ASP A 520 -1.29 -13.13 -38.37
C ASP A 520 -2.57 -13.52 -39.16
N THR A 521 -3.27 -14.57 -38.72
CA THR A 521 -4.57 -14.94 -39.29
C THR A 521 -5.58 -13.81 -39.09
N LEU A 522 -5.68 -13.29 -37.87
CA LEU A 522 -6.60 -12.19 -37.54
C LEU A 522 -6.28 -10.90 -38.31
N ARG A 523 -4.99 -10.57 -38.46
CA ARG A 523 -4.54 -9.45 -39.28
C ARG A 523 -5.07 -9.56 -40.73
N LYS A 524 -5.01 -10.77 -41.31
CA LYS A 524 -5.45 -11.04 -42.70
C LYS A 524 -6.96 -11.09 -42.84
N GLU A 525 -7.68 -11.69 -41.89
CA GLU A 525 -9.13 -11.88 -41.95
C GLU A 525 -9.92 -10.60 -41.63
N HIS A 526 -9.43 -9.80 -40.68
CA HIS A 526 -10.11 -8.57 -40.23
C HIS A 526 -9.47 -7.28 -40.78
N ASP A 527 -8.45 -7.38 -41.62
CA ASP A 527 -7.69 -6.24 -42.18
C ASP A 527 -7.22 -5.24 -41.09
N ALA A 528 -6.93 -5.76 -39.90
CA ALA A 528 -6.50 -4.98 -38.75
C ALA A 528 -5.00 -4.68 -38.80
N GLY A 529 -4.60 -3.44 -38.47
CA GLY A 529 -3.20 -3.13 -38.23
C GLY A 529 -2.75 -3.69 -36.88
N ILE A 530 -1.54 -4.23 -36.82
CA ILE A 530 -0.94 -4.74 -35.55
C ILE A 530 0.30 -3.92 -35.21
N LEU A 531 0.33 -3.40 -33.99
CA LEU A 531 1.53 -2.86 -33.35
C LEU A 531 2.05 -3.91 -32.37
N PHE A 532 3.21 -4.51 -32.65
CA PHE A 532 3.75 -5.66 -31.93
C PHE A 532 5.00 -5.30 -31.13
#